data_37afd63f46003b94cdeffca27a4937d1
#
_entry.id   37afd63f46003b94cdeffca27a4937d1
#
_cell.length_a   1.000
_cell.length_b   1.000
_cell.length_c   1.000
_cell.angle_alpha   90.00
_cell.angle_beta   90.00
_cell.angle_gamma   90.00
#
_symmetry.space_group_name_H-M   'P 1'
#
loop_
_entity.id
_entity.type
_entity.pdbx_description
1 polymer ?
#
loop_
_entity_poly.entity_id
_entity_poly.type
_entity_poly.pdbx_seq_one_letter_code
_entity_poly.pdbx_strand_id
1 'polypeptide(L)'
;YLDFTAAHVRQWWAERFSLANYGGSTANLYTWNDMNEPSVFNGPEVTMAKTLVNLGGVEHREWHNLYGMYFHRATAEGLMLRDAEANKRPFVLSRAFYAGSQRWGAIWTGDNAARWDHLKVASQMLLSISVCGLSFAGADAGGFFGDPDPELMVRWIQAAAYTPFFRGHAHHDAKRREPWSFGEPHTARMRGAIADRYALLPYWYTTF
;
A
#
# COMPACT_ATOMS: atom_id res chain seq x y z
N TYR A 1 19.28 2.84 5.77
CA TYR A 1 18.00 2.56 6.41
C TYR A 1 17.97 3.14 7.82
N LEU A 2 16.85 3.73 8.22
CA LEU A 2 16.68 4.35 9.53
C LEU A 2 16.33 3.29 10.59
N ASP A 3 16.81 3.54 11.81
CA ASP A 3 16.42 2.70 12.94
C ASP A 3 15.10 3.17 13.56
N PHE A 4 13.99 2.64 13.05
CA PHE A 4 12.66 3.00 13.54
C PHE A 4 12.32 2.43 14.92
N THR A 5 13.19 1.63 15.56
CA THR A 5 13.01 1.26 16.98
C THR A 5 13.25 2.44 17.90
N ALA A 6 14.13 3.36 17.50
CA ALA A 6 14.49 4.54 18.28
C ALA A 6 13.41 5.65 18.15
N ALA A 7 12.90 6.12 19.27
CA ALA A 7 11.85 7.14 19.31
C ALA A 7 12.26 8.45 18.63
N HIS A 8 13.50 8.92 18.86
CA HIS A 8 13.99 10.13 18.24
C HIS A 8 14.15 10.03 16.71
N VAL A 9 14.41 8.82 16.17
CA VAL A 9 14.44 8.58 14.72
C VAL A 9 13.03 8.66 14.15
N ARG A 10 12.03 8.07 14.81
CA ARG A 10 10.62 8.20 14.38
C ARG A 10 10.14 9.65 14.42
N GLN A 11 10.50 10.39 15.45
CA GLN A 11 10.19 11.82 15.56
C GLN A 11 10.85 12.61 14.41
N TRP A 12 12.15 12.42 14.20
CA TRP A 12 12.86 13.05 13.09
C TRP A 12 12.22 12.73 11.74
N TRP A 13 11.80 11.47 11.52
CA TRP A 13 11.13 11.06 10.29
C TRP A 13 9.77 11.76 10.14
N ALA A 14 8.97 11.81 11.20
CA ALA A 14 7.69 12.50 11.20
C ALA A 14 7.83 14.00 10.85
N GLU A 15 8.85 14.67 11.35
CA GLU A 15 9.14 16.07 11.04
C GLU A 15 9.43 16.31 9.55
N ARG A 16 9.92 15.30 8.81
CA ARG A 16 10.17 15.41 7.35
C ARG A 16 8.88 15.63 6.55
N PHE A 17 7.73 15.29 7.10
CA PHE A 17 6.43 15.49 6.47
C PHE A 17 5.83 16.88 6.74
N SER A 18 6.42 17.70 7.60
CA SER A 18 5.94 19.07 7.81
C SER A 18 5.98 19.89 6.51
N LEU A 19 5.06 20.86 6.38
CA LEU A 19 5.01 21.75 5.21
C LEU A 19 6.32 22.51 5.00
N ALA A 20 7.03 22.82 6.09
CA ALA A 20 8.32 23.52 6.04
C ALA A 20 9.45 22.63 5.51
N ASN A 21 9.44 21.33 5.85
CA ASN A 21 10.52 20.41 5.49
C ASN A 21 10.26 19.67 4.17
N TYR A 22 9.00 19.49 3.79
CA TYR A 22 8.64 18.84 2.53
C TYR A 22 8.26 19.89 1.48
N GLY A 23 9.29 20.56 0.95
CA GLY A 23 9.10 21.59 -0.06
C GLY A 23 8.33 21.10 -1.29
N GLY A 24 7.42 21.94 -1.80
CA GLY A 24 6.60 21.63 -2.96
C GLY A 24 5.37 20.75 -2.66
N SER A 25 5.20 20.28 -1.43
CA SER A 25 4.00 19.54 -1.03
C SER A 25 2.88 20.46 -0.55
N THR A 26 1.64 19.96 -0.52
CA THR A 26 0.46 20.69 -0.07
C THR A 26 -0.12 20.06 1.21
N ALA A 27 -1.10 20.71 1.83
CA ALA A 27 -1.83 20.16 2.99
C ALA A 27 -2.47 18.79 2.69
N ASN A 28 -2.85 18.55 1.43
CA ASN A 28 -3.37 17.26 0.98
C ASN A 28 -2.22 16.38 0.47
N LEU A 29 -1.71 15.52 1.33
CA LEU A 29 -0.65 14.57 1.01
C LEU A 29 -1.09 13.16 1.37
N TYR A 30 -1.03 12.26 0.39
CA TYR A 30 -1.20 10.83 0.54
C TYR A 30 0.15 10.17 0.30
N THR A 31 0.53 9.22 1.14
CA THR A 31 1.87 8.63 1.09
C THR A 31 1.84 7.13 0.86
N TRP A 32 2.94 6.65 0.33
CA TRP A 32 3.17 5.24 0.05
C TRP A 32 4.56 4.85 0.58
N ASN A 33 4.59 3.95 1.57
CA ASN A 33 5.81 3.32 2.06
C ASN A 33 6.00 2.00 1.32
N ASP A 34 6.77 2.04 0.25
CA ASP A 34 7.19 0.86 -0.50
C ASP A 34 8.56 0.38 -0.02
N MET A 35 8.88 -0.88 -0.31
CA MET A 35 10.17 -1.52 -0.02
C MET A 35 10.63 -1.39 1.44
N ASN A 36 9.70 -1.36 2.35
CA ASN A 36 9.90 -1.14 3.78
C ASN A 36 9.93 -2.42 4.62
N GLU A 37 10.32 -3.55 4.01
CA GLU A 37 10.59 -4.82 4.71
C GLU A 37 11.82 -4.75 5.66
N PRO A 38 12.95 -4.06 5.37
CA PRO A 38 13.36 -3.27 4.19
C PRO A 38 13.91 -4.12 3.06
N SER A 39 13.61 -3.73 1.82
CA SER A 39 14.12 -4.39 0.62
C SER A 39 15.56 -3.97 0.33
N VAL A 40 16.46 -4.93 0.12
CA VAL A 40 17.87 -4.72 -0.23
C VAL A 40 18.24 -5.69 -1.36
N PHE A 41 18.07 -5.26 -2.61
CA PHE A 41 18.20 -6.13 -3.78
C PHE A 41 19.55 -6.85 -3.92
N ASN A 42 20.63 -6.22 -3.48
CA ASN A 42 21.98 -6.80 -3.57
C ASN A 42 22.37 -7.61 -2.32
N GLY A 43 21.48 -7.72 -1.34
CA GLY A 43 21.72 -8.54 -0.15
C GLY A 43 21.41 -10.02 -0.39
N PRO A 44 22.07 -10.95 0.29
CA PRO A 44 21.87 -12.39 0.08
C PRO A 44 20.44 -12.85 0.42
N GLU A 45 19.74 -12.18 1.31
CA GLU A 45 18.34 -12.47 1.69
C GLU A 45 17.35 -11.43 1.11
N VAL A 46 17.81 -10.59 0.19
CA VAL A 46 17.04 -9.49 -0.44
C VAL A 46 16.43 -8.52 0.58
N THR A 47 16.94 -8.53 1.80
CA THR A 47 16.55 -7.64 2.88
C THR A 47 17.76 -7.20 3.70
N MET A 48 17.53 -6.39 4.75
CA MET A 48 18.57 -5.97 5.68
C MET A 48 19.24 -7.16 6.34
N ALA A 49 20.55 -7.13 6.46
CA ALA A 49 21.29 -8.21 7.10
C ALA A 49 20.78 -8.45 8.53
N LYS A 50 20.47 -9.71 8.84
CA LYS A 50 19.88 -10.12 10.12
C LYS A 50 20.78 -9.87 11.34
N THR A 51 22.08 -9.72 11.11
CA THR A 51 23.08 -9.44 12.15
C THR A 51 23.34 -7.95 12.36
N LEU A 52 22.70 -7.07 11.61
CA LEU A 52 22.79 -5.63 11.88
C LEU A 52 22.19 -5.32 13.25
N VAL A 53 22.92 -4.55 14.03
CA VAL A 53 22.54 -4.14 15.37
C VAL A 53 21.95 -2.74 15.33
N ASN A 54 20.77 -2.57 15.88
CA ASN A 54 20.12 -1.27 16.02
C ASN A 54 20.71 -0.45 17.18
N LEU A 55 20.29 0.81 17.33
CA LEU A 55 20.77 1.69 18.40
C LEU A 55 20.52 1.14 19.82
N GLY A 56 19.51 0.29 19.98
CA GLY A 56 19.20 -0.37 21.27
C GLY A 56 19.99 -1.64 21.52
N GLY A 57 20.93 -2.02 20.65
CA GLY A 57 21.75 -3.22 20.81
C GLY A 57 21.09 -4.52 20.39
N VAL A 58 19.93 -4.47 19.73
CA VAL A 58 19.16 -5.65 19.28
C VAL A 58 19.46 -5.94 17.82
N GLU A 59 19.68 -7.19 17.46
CA GLU A 59 19.90 -7.58 16.07
C GLU A 59 18.62 -7.47 15.24
N HIS A 60 18.77 -7.12 13.95
CA HIS A 60 17.63 -6.96 13.03
C HIS A 60 16.74 -8.21 12.98
N ARG A 61 17.29 -9.42 13.06
CA ARG A 61 16.53 -10.68 13.05
C ARG A 61 15.46 -10.75 14.14
N GLU A 62 15.63 -10.06 15.25
CA GLU A 62 14.73 -10.12 16.39
C GLU A 62 13.47 -9.26 16.19
N TRP A 63 13.55 -8.25 15.31
CA TRP A 63 12.44 -7.32 15.08
C TRP A 63 12.13 -7.06 13.59
N HIS A 64 12.75 -7.81 12.69
CA HIS A 64 12.59 -7.66 11.24
C HIS A 64 11.13 -7.50 10.82
N ASN A 65 10.24 -8.35 11.29
CA ASN A 65 8.82 -8.31 10.93
C ASN A 65 8.09 -7.03 11.39
N LEU A 66 8.65 -6.32 12.37
CA LEU A 66 8.08 -5.07 12.88
C LEU A 66 8.60 -3.83 12.16
N TYR A 67 9.70 -3.94 11.40
CA TYR A 67 10.36 -2.81 10.76
C TYR A 67 9.38 -1.99 9.92
N GLY A 68 8.68 -2.63 8.99
CA GLY A 68 7.72 -1.98 8.11
C GLY A 68 6.55 -1.33 8.86
N MET A 69 6.06 -1.97 9.93
CA MET A 69 5.00 -1.39 10.77
C MET A 69 5.48 -0.12 11.49
N TYR A 70 6.68 -0.11 12.05
CA TYR A 70 7.23 1.09 12.70
C TYR A 70 7.51 2.22 11.72
N PHE A 71 7.97 1.88 10.52
CA PHE A 71 8.11 2.84 9.42
C PHE A 71 6.74 3.43 9.04
N HIS A 72 5.74 2.57 8.81
CA HIS A 72 4.37 2.96 8.50
C HIS A 72 3.78 3.88 9.58
N ARG A 73 3.95 3.53 10.85
CA ARG A 73 3.56 4.34 12.00
C ARG A 73 4.20 5.72 11.96
N ALA A 74 5.52 5.81 11.84
CA ALA A 74 6.25 7.09 11.84
C ALA A 74 5.79 8.02 10.70
N THR A 75 5.49 7.45 9.53
CA THR A 75 4.93 8.20 8.40
C THR A 75 3.51 8.71 8.70
N ALA A 76 2.65 7.86 9.26
CA ALA A 76 1.29 8.25 9.64
C ALA A 76 1.29 9.34 10.72
N GLU A 77 2.14 9.21 11.75
CA GLU A 77 2.34 10.23 12.79
C GLU A 77 2.80 11.57 12.16
N GLY A 78 3.72 11.52 11.18
CA GLY A 78 4.17 12.70 10.45
C GLY A 78 3.06 13.40 9.67
N LEU A 79 2.17 12.64 9.04
CA LEU A 79 1.03 13.20 8.32
C LEU A 79 -0.01 13.82 9.28
N MET A 80 -0.24 13.21 10.44
CA MET A 80 -1.14 13.78 11.46
C MET A 80 -0.59 15.11 12.03
N LEU A 81 0.71 15.18 12.27
CA LEU A 81 1.36 16.39 12.78
C LEU A 81 1.47 17.51 11.74
N ARG A 82 1.49 17.15 10.46
CA ARG A 82 1.65 18.09 9.34
C ARG A 82 0.56 19.17 9.30
N ASP A 83 -0.66 18.81 9.65
CA ASP A 83 -1.85 19.69 9.65
C ASP A 83 -2.76 19.27 10.81
N ALA A 84 -2.24 19.43 12.02
CA ALA A 84 -2.92 18.98 13.24
C ALA A 84 -4.26 19.70 13.47
N GLU A 85 -4.39 20.95 13.01
CA GLU A 85 -5.64 21.73 13.16
C GLU A 85 -6.76 21.19 12.25
N ALA A 86 -6.41 20.64 11.09
CA ALA A 86 -7.40 20.10 10.16
C ALA A 86 -7.99 18.76 10.62
N ASN A 87 -7.41 18.10 11.63
CA ASN A 87 -7.84 16.81 12.18
C ASN A 87 -8.18 15.76 11.11
N LYS A 88 -7.40 15.74 10.03
CA LYS A 88 -7.60 14.82 8.91
C LYS A 88 -7.00 13.46 9.23
N ARG A 89 -7.69 12.39 8.83
CA ARG A 89 -7.13 11.05 8.87
C ARG A 89 -5.97 10.95 7.88
N PRO A 90 -4.78 10.47 8.29
CA PRO A 90 -3.68 10.25 7.37
C PRO A 90 -3.99 9.08 6.44
N PHE A 91 -3.48 9.12 5.22
CA PHE A 91 -3.48 7.96 4.35
C PHE A 91 -2.03 7.57 4.06
N VAL A 92 -1.66 6.36 4.47
CA VAL A 92 -0.37 5.74 4.18
C VAL A 92 -0.62 4.33 3.69
N LEU A 93 -0.13 4.03 2.49
CA LEU A 93 -0.09 2.67 1.96
C LEU A 93 1.24 2.03 2.32
N SER A 94 1.26 0.82 2.86
CA SER A 94 2.49 0.13 3.25
C SER A 94 2.60 -1.25 2.62
N ARG A 95 3.77 -1.61 2.07
CA ARG A 95 4.02 -2.96 1.56
C ARG A 95 4.26 -3.94 2.70
N ALA A 96 5.16 -3.62 3.62
CA ALA A 96 5.39 -4.43 4.79
C ALA A 96 4.45 -4.02 5.93
N PHE A 97 3.92 -4.99 6.63
CA PHE A 97 2.96 -4.79 7.71
C PHE A 97 3.07 -5.90 8.77
N TYR A 98 2.48 -5.64 9.91
CA TYR A 98 2.37 -6.60 11.02
C TYR A 98 1.05 -6.37 11.77
N ALA A 99 0.71 -7.27 12.70
CA ALA A 99 -0.45 -7.07 13.56
C ALA A 99 -0.36 -5.72 14.29
N GLY A 100 -1.34 -4.84 14.08
CA GLY A 100 -1.32 -3.46 14.57
C GLY A 100 -1.15 -2.41 13.48
N SER A 101 -0.72 -2.78 12.27
CA SER A 101 -0.58 -1.86 11.13
C SER A 101 -1.91 -1.27 10.67
N GLN A 102 -3.04 -1.92 10.94
CA GLN A 102 -4.38 -1.43 10.61
C GLN A 102 -4.70 -0.06 11.23
N ARG A 103 -3.99 0.34 12.28
CA ARG A 103 -4.14 1.65 12.92
C ARG A 103 -3.50 2.79 12.11
N TRP A 104 -2.62 2.47 11.18
CA TRP A 104 -1.75 3.44 10.52
C TRP A 104 -2.09 3.68 9.06
N GLY A 105 -2.83 2.80 8.42
CA GLY A 105 -3.27 2.97 7.05
C GLY A 105 -3.59 1.67 6.32
N ALA A 106 -3.46 1.73 4.99
CA ALA A 106 -3.76 0.65 4.07
C ALA A 106 -2.51 -0.20 3.75
N ILE A 107 -2.77 -1.40 3.25
CA ILE A 107 -1.76 -2.34 2.77
C ILE A 107 -2.17 -2.92 1.42
N TRP A 108 -1.23 -3.54 0.71
CA TRP A 108 -1.55 -4.32 -0.49
C TRP A 108 -0.71 -5.60 -0.56
N THR A 109 -1.07 -6.48 -1.45
CA THR A 109 -0.47 -7.82 -1.56
C THR A 109 0.89 -7.85 -2.28
N GLY A 110 1.46 -6.69 -2.63
CA GLY A 110 2.76 -6.59 -3.31
C GLY A 110 2.67 -6.81 -4.81
N ASP A 111 3.79 -7.21 -5.41
CA ASP A 111 4.02 -7.26 -6.85
C ASP A 111 3.45 -8.55 -7.47
N ASN A 112 2.16 -8.55 -7.73
CA ASN A 112 1.44 -9.65 -8.39
C ASN A 112 1.64 -9.63 -9.91
N ALA A 113 1.27 -10.72 -10.60
CA ALA A 113 1.39 -10.81 -12.05
C ALA A 113 0.01 -10.73 -12.74
N ALA A 114 0.01 -10.25 -13.99
CA ALA A 114 -1.16 -10.17 -14.87
C ALA A 114 -1.60 -11.59 -15.33
N ARG A 115 -2.14 -12.40 -14.41
CA ARG A 115 -2.50 -13.81 -14.63
C ARG A 115 -3.79 -14.16 -13.92
N TRP A 116 -4.56 -15.08 -14.48
CA TRP A 116 -5.82 -15.54 -13.92
C TRP A 116 -5.69 -16.20 -12.53
N ASP A 117 -4.62 -16.96 -12.31
CA ASP A 117 -4.35 -17.57 -11.00
C ASP A 117 -4.04 -16.52 -9.93
N HIS A 118 -3.36 -15.41 -10.29
CA HIS A 118 -3.14 -14.29 -9.39
C HIS A 118 -4.44 -13.52 -9.09
N LEU A 119 -5.33 -13.34 -10.06
CA LEU A 119 -6.67 -12.80 -9.80
C LEU A 119 -7.46 -13.70 -8.83
N LYS A 120 -7.43 -15.02 -9.05
CA LYS A 120 -8.10 -16.00 -8.18
C LYS A 120 -7.58 -15.90 -6.75
N VAL A 121 -6.26 -15.91 -6.55
CA VAL A 121 -5.67 -15.92 -5.20
C VAL A 121 -5.79 -14.58 -4.50
N ALA A 122 -5.92 -13.47 -5.24
CA ALA A 122 -6.05 -12.13 -4.66
C ALA A 122 -7.20 -12.05 -3.64
N SER A 123 -8.39 -12.53 -4.00
CA SER A 123 -9.55 -12.53 -3.10
C SER A 123 -9.30 -13.38 -1.85
N GLN A 124 -8.67 -14.54 -2.00
CA GLN A 124 -8.34 -15.42 -0.87
C GLN A 124 -7.33 -14.78 0.08
N MET A 125 -6.29 -14.13 -0.46
CA MET A 125 -5.31 -13.39 0.33
C MET A 125 -5.96 -12.24 1.11
N LEU A 126 -6.80 -11.45 0.45
CA LEU A 126 -7.47 -10.31 1.08
C LEU A 126 -8.43 -10.74 2.19
N LEU A 127 -9.17 -11.84 2.00
CA LEU A 127 -10.02 -12.40 3.04
C LEU A 127 -9.20 -12.89 4.24
N SER A 128 -8.08 -13.58 3.99
CA SER A 128 -7.19 -14.06 5.04
C SER A 128 -6.59 -12.91 5.86
N ILE A 129 -6.13 -11.86 5.19
CA ILE A 129 -5.58 -10.66 5.85
C ILE A 129 -6.68 -9.93 6.64
N SER A 130 -7.88 -9.85 6.08
CA SER A 130 -9.03 -9.20 6.72
C SER A 130 -9.44 -9.87 8.02
N VAL A 131 -9.45 -11.20 8.07
CA VAL A 131 -9.72 -11.97 9.31
C VAL A 131 -8.70 -11.66 10.40
N CYS A 132 -7.47 -11.31 10.04
CA CYS A 132 -6.44 -10.86 10.97
C CYS A 132 -6.59 -9.39 11.40
N GLY A 133 -7.65 -8.70 11.00
CA GLY A 133 -7.93 -7.31 11.34
C GLY A 133 -7.30 -6.27 10.40
N LEU A 134 -6.62 -6.69 9.34
CA LEU A 134 -6.01 -5.80 8.34
C LEU A 134 -6.96 -5.64 7.15
N SER A 135 -8.11 -5.01 7.39
CA SER A 135 -9.22 -4.97 6.43
C SER A 135 -9.04 -3.95 5.31
N PHE A 136 -8.27 -2.86 5.54
CA PHE A 136 -8.02 -1.88 4.49
C PHE A 136 -6.88 -2.36 3.57
N ALA A 137 -7.20 -3.35 2.75
CA ALA A 137 -6.25 -4.05 1.89
C ALA A 137 -6.76 -4.16 0.45
N GLY A 138 -5.82 -4.35 -0.49
CA GLY A 138 -6.10 -4.57 -1.90
C GLY A 138 -4.98 -5.29 -2.62
N ALA A 139 -5.20 -5.60 -3.89
CA ALA A 139 -4.18 -6.12 -4.80
C ALA A 139 -4.13 -5.22 -6.04
N ASP A 140 -2.98 -5.10 -6.69
CA ASP A 140 -2.86 -4.31 -7.90
C ASP A 140 -3.75 -4.86 -9.01
N ALA A 141 -4.76 -4.07 -9.41
CA ALA A 141 -5.75 -4.49 -10.39
C ALA A 141 -5.12 -4.60 -11.79
N GLY A 142 -5.22 -5.78 -12.38
CA GLY A 142 -4.58 -6.11 -13.65
C GLY A 142 -3.19 -6.74 -13.51
N GLY A 143 -2.65 -6.81 -12.28
CA GLY A 143 -1.32 -7.32 -11.99
C GLY A 143 -0.23 -6.27 -12.12
N PHE A 144 0.83 -6.37 -11.32
CA PHE A 144 1.99 -5.48 -11.38
C PHE A 144 2.92 -5.89 -12.53
N PHE A 145 3.28 -7.16 -12.62
CA PHE A 145 4.13 -7.67 -13.70
C PHE A 145 3.32 -8.19 -14.89
N GLY A 146 3.83 -7.96 -16.08
CA GLY A 146 3.25 -8.41 -17.35
C GLY A 146 2.05 -7.57 -17.80
N ASP A 147 1.44 -8.00 -18.89
CA ASP A 147 0.34 -7.28 -19.53
C ASP A 147 -0.92 -8.15 -19.52
N PRO A 148 -2.01 -7.68 -18.90
CA PRO A 148 -3.27 -8.41 -18.93
C PRO A 148 -3.90 -8.35 -20.31
N ASP A 149 -4.51 -9.45 -20.75
CA ASP A 149 -5.45 -9.39 -21.86
C ASP A 149 -6.71 -8.58 -21.46
N PRO A 150 -7.50 -8.11 -22.43
CA PRO A 150 -8.66 -7.27 -22.14
C PRO A 150 -9.68 -7.92 -21.22
N GLU A 151 -9.90 -9.23 -21.31
CA GLU A 151 -10.87 -9.92 -20.45
C GLU A 151 -10.36 -10.02 -19.01
N LEU A 152 -9.11 -10.40 -18.81
CA LEU A 152 -8.49 -10.46 -17.50
C LEU A 152 -8.55 -9.07 -16.81
N MET A 153 -8.25 -8.00 -17.55
CA MET A 153 -8.31 -6.63 -16.99
C MET A 153 -9.72 -6.26 -16.57
N VAL A 154 -10.73 -6.54 -17.41
CA VAL A 154 -12.14 -6.29 -17.08
C VAL A 154 -12.55 -7.07 -15.81
N ARG A 155 -12.24 -8.36 -15.76
CA ARG A 155 -12.59 -9.20 -14.59
C ARG A 155 -11.87 -8.75 -13.32
N TRP A 156 -10.62 -8.31 -13.46
CA TRP A 156 -9.89 -7.81 -12.31
C TRP A 156 -10.47 -6.49 -11.78
N ILE A 157 -10.79 -5.54 -12.65
CA ILE A 157 -11.45 -4.29 -12.26
C ILE A 157 -12.82 -4.58 -11.61
N GLN A 158 -13.60 -5.51 -12.16
CA GLN A 158 -14.89 -5.91 -11.56
C GLN A 158 -14.71 -6.47 -10.14
N ALA A 159 -13.74 -7.34 -9.91
CA ALA A 159 -13.47 -7.89 -8.59
C ALA A 159 -12.88 -6.83 -7.64
N ALA A 160 -11.89 -6.06 -8.11
CA ALA A 160 -11.18 -5.07 -7.31
C ALA A 160 -12.07 -3.87 -6.92
N ALA A 161 -13.13 -3.58 -7.67
CA ALA A 161 -14.10 -2.53 -7.33
C ALA A 161 -14.74 -2.75 -5.94
N TYR A 162 -14.75 -3.97 -5.46
CA TYR A 162 -15.29 -4.35 -4.14
C TYR A 162 -14.22 -4.60 -3.09
N THR A 163 -12.94 -4.29 -3.37
CA THR A 163 -11.88 -4.35 -2.36
C THR A 163 -11.69 -2.99 -1.69
N PRO A 164 -11.37 -2.92 -0.39
CA PRO A 164 -11.19 -1.66 0.32
C PRO A 164 -10.14 -0.76 -0.32
N PHE A 165 -8.93 -1.24 -0.55
CA PHE A 165 -7.92 -0.53 -1.33
C PHE A 165 -8.04 -0.92 -2.80
N PHE A 166 -8.29 0.07 -3.67
CA PHE A 166 -8.51 -0.11 -5.10
C PHE A 166 -7.52 0.72 -5.91
N ARG A 167 -6.59 0.07 -6.57
CA ARG A 167 -5.52 0.72 -7.34
C ARG A 167 -5.20 -0.06 -8.63
N GLY A 168 -5.10 0.66 -9.77
CA GLY A 168 -4.36 0.20 -10.92
C GLY A 168 -2.90 0.63 -10.80
N HIS A 169 -1.98 -0.32 -10.79
CA HIS A 169 -0.54 -0.07 -10.69
C HIS A 169 0.23 -1.16 -11.43
N ALA A 170 1.33 -0.78 -12.08
CA ALA A 170 2.12 -1.71 -12.88
C ALA A 170 3.59 -1.33 -12.92
N HIS A 171 4.45 -2.33 -13.21
CA HIS A 171 5.87 -2.13 -13.46
C HIS A 171 6.08 -1.16 -14.64
N HIS A 172 7.18 -0.41 -14.63
CA HIS A 172 7.48 0.59 -15.66
C HIS A 172 7.63 0.01 -17.08
N ASP A 173 7.98 -1.28 -17.21
CA ASP A 173 8.07 -1.97 -18.50
C ASP A 173 6.70 -2.47 -19.01
N ALA A 174 5.65 -2.40 -18.19
CA ALA A 174 4.34 -2.84 -18.59
C ALA A 174 3.67 -1.83 -19.54
N LYS A 175 2.82 -2.31 -20.44
CA LYS A 175 2.01 -1.46 -21.29
C LYS A 175 1.01 -0.64 -20.48
N ARG A 176 0.66 0.51 -21.03
CA ARG A 176 -0.42 1.35 -20.49
C ARG A 176 -1.70 0.53 -20.37
N ARG A 177 -2.36 0.65 -19.22
CA ARG A 177 -3.52 -0.20 -18.89
C ARG A 177 -4.67 0.55 -18.23
N GLU A 178 -4.72 1.85 -18.42
CA GLU A 178 -5.89 2.63 -18.01
C GLU A 178 -7.14 2.09 -18.73
N PRO A 179 -8.31 2.08 -18.08
CA PRO A 179 -9.51 1.45 -18.64
C PRO A 179 -9.85 1.86 -20.08
N TRP A 180 -9.56 3.09 -20.46
CA TRP A 180 -9.83 3.60 -21.81
C TRP A 180 -8.88 3.09 -22.89
N SER A 181 -7.74 2.49 -22.52
CA SER A 181 -6.75 1.98 -23.49
C SER A 181 -7.16 0.64 -24.11
N PHE A 182 -8.17 -0.03 -23.58
CA PHE A 182 -8.63 -1.35 -24.03
C PHE A 182 -9.73 -1.29 -25.11
N GLY A 183 -10.27 -0.11 -25.42
CA GLY A 183 -11.33 0.06 -26.39
C GLY A 183 -12.68 -0.55 -25.96
N GLU A 184 -13.71 -0.32 -26.80
CA GLU A 184 -15.03 -0.89 -26.53
C GLU A 184 -15.11 -2.35 -27.00
N PRO A 185 -15.86 -3.23 -26.29
CA PRO A 185 -16.74 -2.92 -25.17
C PRO A 185 -16.07 -2.99 -23.78
N HIS A 186 -14.76 -3.18 -23.70
CA HIS A 186 -14.05 -3.39 -22.44
C HIS A 186 -14.06 -2.14 -21.56
N THR A 187 -13.84 -0.97 -22.17
CA THR A 187 -13.90 0.32 -21.48
C THR A 187 -15.24 0.56 -20.80
N ALA A 188 -16.37 0.26 -21.50
CA ALA A 188 -17.70 0.41 -20.91
C ALA A 188 -17.92 -0.51 -19.70
N ARG A 189 -17.45 -1.76 -19.77
CA ARG A 189 -17.55 -2.73 -18.66
C ARG A 189 -16.77 -2.29 -17.43
N MET A 190 -15.54 -1.83 -17.62
CA MET A 190 -14.70 -1.30 -16.53
C MET A 190 -15.28 -0.03 -15.94
N ARG A 191 -15.80 0.87 -16.77
CA ARG A 191 -16.50 2.09 -16.32
C ARG A 191 -17.71 1.74 -15.44
N GLY A 192 -18.51 0.72 -15.83
CA GLY A 192 -19.63 0.24 -15.04
C GLY A 192 -19.19 -0.23 -13.64
N ALA A 193 -18.17 -1.09 -13.56
CA ALA A 193 -17.66 -1.58 -12.29
C ALA A 193 -17.10 -0.45 -11.39
N ILE A 194 -16.43 0.53 -11.98
CA ILE A 194 -15.94 1.70 -11.25
C ILE A 194 -17.12 2.56 -10.76
N ALA A 195 -18.16 2.72 -11.57
CA ALA A 195 -19.37 3.44 -11.17
C ALA A 195 -20.08 2.77 -9.98
N ASP A 196 -20.16 1.42 -9.97
CA ASP A 196 -20.70 0.66 -8.85
C ASP A 196 -19.90 0.91 -7.57
N ARG A 197 -18.57 0.94 -7.64
CA ARG A 197 -17.73 1.33 -6.50
C ARG A 197 -18.04 2.73 -5.99
N TYR A 198 -18.19 3.71 -6.89
CA TYR A 198 -18.51 5.08 -6.50
C TYR A 198 -19.89 5.18 -5.85
N ALA A 199 -20.86 4.39 -6.28
CA ALA A 199 -22.17 4.28 -5.63
C ALA A 199 -22.08 3.72 -4.20
N LEU A 200 -21.05 2.91 -3.92
CA LEU A 200 -20.79 2.33 -2.60
C LEU A 200 -19.93 3.22 -1.68
N LEU A 201 -19.45 4.39 -2.12
CA LEU A 201 -18.60 5.25 -1.27
C LEU A 201 -19.24 5.60 0.09
N PRO A 202 -20.54 5.88 0.23
CA PRO A 202 -21.14 6.09 1.53
C PRO A 202 -21.03 4.89 2.47
N TYR A 203 -21.15 3.67 1.92
CA TYR A 203 -20.96 2.44 2.69
C TYR A 203 -19.49 2.31 3.14
N TRP A 204 -18.53 2.52 2.24
CA TRP A 204 -17.11 2.50 2.58
C TRP A 204 -16.78 3.52 3.67
N TYR A 205 -17.26 4.75 3.53
CA TYR A 205 -17.04 5.81 4.53
C TYR A 205 -17.60 5.45 5.92
N THR A 206 -18.74 4.75 5.96
CA THR A 206 -19.36 4.32 7.23
C THR A 206 -18.59 3.15 7.86
N THR A 207 -17.95 2.31 7.04
CA THR A 207 -17.26 1.09 7.50
C THR A 207 -15.85 1.39 8.01
N PHE A 208 -15.17 2.38 7.46
CA PHE A 208 -13.80 2.80 7.78
C PHE A 208 -13.75 4.20 8.42
#